data_26f4861802baaa3c5d53305ceab005be
#
_entry.id   26f4861802baaa3c5d53305ceab005be
#
_cell.length_a   1.000
_cell.length_b   1.000
_cell.length_c   1.000
_cell.angle_alpha   90.00
_cell.angle_beta   90.00
_cell.angle_gamma   90.00
#
_symmetry.space_group_name_H-M   'P 1'
#
loop_
_entity.id
_entity.type
_entity.pdbx_description
1 polymer ?
#
loop_
_entity_poly.entity_id
_entity_poly.type
_entity_poly.pdbx_seq_one_letter_code
_entity_poly.pdbx_strand_id
1 'polypeptide(L)'
;MQSIPKGMKAHIGIFGKRNVGKSSILNALTKQDISIVSETAGTTTDPVEKSMELLPLGPVLFVDTAGIDDEGALGLQRVEKTKKVIDRIDLAIIVADFNGFDKFEELLIKEFETRKTPFIIVVNKIDELYPSPLEGEGIFQHESKARVLEKLGEGSLAQLQEYEVDIVYTSALLKKGIDDLKQAIIKNVPESFFSETSIASDLIKAGEVAVLVVPIDLEAPKGRLILPQVQTIRDLLNNDSIVMVTKERELKKTLDNLKTPPALVITDSQAFLKVSADVPRNIKLTSFSILFARFKGELNEFVKGTLAIEDLKSGDKILICESCTHHAIGDDIGRVKIPRWITQYTGKKLEFEHYAGHDFPPNIKDYALIIHCGACMTNRREILSRILKAKEANVPMTNYGLTIAYSLGIFERALEPFEGAKLIYDELTK
;
A
#
# COMPACT_ATOMS: atom_id res chain seq x y z
N MET A 1 -1.61 -19.46 13.22
CA MET A 1 -0.60 -18.60 12.56
C MET A 1 -1.22 -17.24 12.33
N GLN A 2 -0.56 -16.15 12.69
CA GLN A 2 -1.03 -14.81 12.34
C GLN A 2 -0.82 -14.63 10.83
N SER A 3 -1.88 -14.27 10.09
CA SER A 3 -1.77 -14.00 8.67
C SER A 3 -0.93 -12.74 8.45
N ILE A 4 -0.04 -12.76 7.44
CA ILE A 4 0.74 -11.58 7.03
C ILE A 4 -0.23 -10.45 6.68
N PRO A 5 0.01 -9.22 7.17
CA PRO A 5 -0.87 -8.08 6.92
C PRO A 5 -1.05 -7.80 5.44
N LYS A 6 -2.25 -7.41 5.00
CA LYS A 6 -2.53 -7.10 3.59
C LYS A 6 -1.55 -6.09 3.02
N GLY A 7 -1.22 -5.04 3.74
CA GLY A 7 -0.30 -3.99 3.29
C GLY A 7 1.16 -4.42 3.09
N MET A 8 1.51 -5.68 3.40
CA MET A 8 2.83 -6.28 3.20
C MET A 8 2.86 -7.28 2.04
N LYS A 9 1.73 -7.55 1.41
CA LYS A 9 1.61 -8.48 0.28
C LYS A 9 1.75 -7.74 -1.03
N ALA A 10 2.26 -8.42 -2.08
CA ALA A 10 2.14 -7.90 -3.43
C ALA A 10 0.67 -7.94 -3.86
N HIS A 11 0.13 -6.81 -4.23
CA HIS A 11 -1.25 -6.69 -4.69
C HIS A 11 -1.30 -6.90 -6.21
N ILE A 12 -1.96 -7.95 -6.66
CA ILE A 12 -2.08 -8.32 -8.07
C ILE A 12 -3.54 -8.20 -8.49
N GLY A 13 -3.84 -7.24 -9.35
CA GLY A 13 -5.19 -7.00 -9.87
C GLY A 13 -5.48 -7.86 -11.09
N ILE A 14 -6.67 -8.47 -11.17
CA ILE A 14 -7.14 -9.22 -12.34
C ILE A 14 -8.26 -8.44 -13.01
N PHE A 15 -8.04 -8.04 -14.26
CA PHE A 15 -8.92 -7.18 -15.06
C PHE A 15 -9.35 -7.90 -16.34
N GLY A 16 -10.40 -7.42 -16.97
CA GLY A 16 -10.92 -7.95 -18.22
C GLY A 16 -12.44 -7.94 -18.24
N LYS A 17 -13.02 -8.18 -19.40
CA LYS A 17 -14.47 -8.24 -19.62
C LYS A 17 -15.15 -9.32 -18.80
N ARG A 18 -16.47 -9.28 -18.82
CA ARG A 18 -17.29 -10.37 -18.27
C ARG A 18 -17.04 -11.67 -19.04
N ASN A 19 -17.08 -12.80 -18.34
CA ASN A 19 -16.98 -14.15 -18.90
C ASN A 19 -15.64 -14.52 -19.59
N VAL A 20 -14.60 -13.68 -19.59
CA VAL A 20 -13.26 -14.04 -20.10
C VAL A 20 -12.52 -15.05 -19.21
N GLY A 21 -13.05 -15.34 -18.01
CA GLY A 21 -12.51 -16.35 -17.09
C GLY A 21 -11.61 -15.83 -15.98
N LYS A 22 -11.70 -14.56 -15.58
CA LYS A 22 -10.91 -13.97 -14.47
C LYS A 22 -10.94 -14.81 -13.20
N SER A 23 -12.14 -15.09 -12.68
CA SER A 23 -12.33 -15.89 -11.47
C SER A 23 -11.89 -17.35 -11.64
N SER A 24 -11.98 -17.89 -12.87
CA SER A 24 -11.47 -19.24 -13.19
C SER A 24 -9.95 -19.28 -13.15
N ILE A 25 -9.26 -18.27 -13.69
CA ILE A 25 -7.80 -18.11 -13.60
C ILE A 25 -7.39 -17.95 -12.13
N LEU A 26 -8.06 -17.09 -11.36
CA LEU A 26 -7.79 -16.91 -9.95
C LEU A 26 -7.93 -18.23 -9.17
N ASN A 27 -8.99 -18.99 -9.45
CA ASN A 27 -9.19 -20.31 -8.85
C ASN A 27 -8.13 -21.33 -9.28
N ALA A 28 -7.69 -21.29 -10.53
CA ALA A 28 -6.63 -22.17 -11.02
C ALA A 28 -5.28 -21.86 -10.37
N LEU A 29 -4.95 -20.57 -10.23
CA LEU A 29 -3.74 -20.12 -9.51
C LEU A 29 -3.74 -20.54 -8.04
N THR A 30 -4.87 -20.37 -7.35
CA THR A 30 -4.96 -20.60 -5.89
C THR A 30 -5.16 -22.07 -5.49
N LYS A 31 -5.69 -22.93 -6.36
CA LYS A 31 -5.94 -24.35 -6.06
C LYS A 31 -4.74 -25.28 -6.26
N GLN A 32 -3.70 -24.83 -6.92
CA GLN A 32 -2.50 -25.64 -7.16
C GLN A 32 -1.53 -25.67 -5.98
N ASP A 33 -1.53 -24.63 -5.14
CA ASP A 33 -0.65 -24.55 -3.98
C ASP A 33 -1.47 -24.78 -2.70
N ILE A 34 -1.06 -25.77 -1.91
CA ILE A 34 -1.64 -26.11 -0.58
C ILE A 34 -1.19 -25.03 0.40
N SER A 35 -1.80 -23.85 0.35
CA SER A 35 -1.54 -22.82 1.34
C SER A 35 -2.80 -22.06 1.69
N ILE A 36 -2.85 -21.62 2.92
CA ILE A 36 -3.99 -21.07 3.65
C ILE A 36 -4.61 -19.91 2.85
N VAL A 37 -5.69 -20.18 2.14
CA VAL A 37 -6.52 -19.20 1.47
C VAL A 37 -7.49 -18.62 2.49
N SER A 38 -7.34 -17.38 2.88
CA SER A 38 -8.41 -16.68 3.59
C SER A 38 -9.26 -15.92 2.56
N GLU A 39 -10.49 -16.34 2.39
CA GLU A 39 -11.48 -15.62 1.57
C GLU A 39 -12.13 -14.53 2.43
N THR A 40 -12.03 -13.27 1.99
CA THR A 40 -12.89 -12.21 2.51
C THR A 40 -14.01 -12.03 1.49
N ALA A 41 -15.20 -12.50 1.82
CA ALA A 41 -16.37 -12.37 0.96
C ALA A 41 -16.75 -10.88 0.83
N GLY A 42 -16.75 -10.37 -0.40
CA GLY A 42 -17.33 -9.07 -0.74
C GLY A 42 -18.80 -9.21 -1.11
N THR A 43 -19.52 -8.09 -1.16
CA THR A 43 -20.85 -8.01 -1.78
C THR A 43 -20.71 -8.20 -3.30
N THR A 44 -21.81 -8.48 -4.02
CA THR A 44 -21.82 -8.76 -5.47
C THR A 44 -21.16 -7.71 -6.37
N THR A 45 -20.79 -6.57 -5.82
CA THR A 45 -20.15 -5.44 -6.50
C THR A 45 -18.76 -5.11 -5.96
N ASP A 46 -18.31 -5.72 -4.86
CA ASP A 46 -16.98 -5.46 -4.29
C ASP A 46 -15.96 -6.45 -4.86
N PRO A 47 -14.69 -6.02 -5.06
CA PRO A 47 -13.65 -6.91 -5.56
C PRO A 47 -13.42 -8.06 -4.59
N VAL A 48 -13.29 -9.28 -5.12
CA VAL A 48 -12.96 -10.47 -4.32
C VAL A 48 -11.46 -10.50 -4.09
N GLU A 49 -11.06 -10.57 -2.83
CA GLU A 49 -9.65 -10.63 -2.43
C GLU A 49 -9.28 -12.04 -1.99
N LYS A 50 -8.22 -12.62 -2.59
CA LYS A 50 -7.65 -13.91 -2.22
C LYS A 50 -6.18 -13.80 -1.94
N SER A 51 -5.76 -14.25 -0.75
CA SER A 51 -4.35 -14.28 -0.35
C SER A 51 -3.78 -15.67 -0.51
N MET A 52 -2.56 -15.74 -1.05
CA MET A 52 -1.79 -16.99 -1.15
C MET A 52 -0.30 -16.72 -0.99
N GLU A 53 0.47 -17.80 -0.82
CA GLU A 53 1.93 -17.78 -0.91
C GLU A 53 2.34 -18.16 -2.33
N LEU A 54 3.13 -17.31 -3.00
CA LEU A 54 3.67 -17.58 -4.34
C LEU A 54 5.20 -17.56 -4.27
N LEU A 55 5.81 -18.72 -4.14
CA LEU A 55 7.28 -18.82 -4.05
C LEU A 55 7.95 -18.60 -5.42
N PRO A 56 9.08 -17.89 -5.48
CA PRO A 56 9.85 -17.28 -4.38
C PRO A 56 9.38 -15.87 -3.96
N LEU A 57 8.30 -15.34 -4.56
CA LEU A 57 7.78 -13.99 -4.33
C LEU A 57 7.29 -13.78 -2.88
N GLY A 58 6.81 -14.87 -2.24
CA GLY A 58 6.21 -14.79 -0.91
C GLY A 58 4.71 -14.50 -0.93
N PRO A 59 4.18 -13.77 0.08
CA PRO A 59 2.75 -13.55 0.22
C PRO A 59 2.20 -12.56 -0.80
N VAL A 60 1.19 -12.98 -1.56
CA VAL A 60 0.49 -12.15 -2.56
C VAL A 60 -0.99 -12.00 -2.21
N LEU A 61 -1.59 -10.93 -2.67
CA LEU A 61 -3.02 -10.65 -2.58
C LEU A 61 -3.58 -10.44 -3.99
N PHE A 62 -4.34 -11.41 -4.48
CA PHE A 62 -5.10 -11.25 -5.72
C PHE A 62 -6.38 -10.47 -5.46
N VAL A 63 -6.66 -9.51 -6.34
CA VAL A 63 -7.85 -8.67 -6.32
C VAL A 63 -8.59 -8.91 -7.63
N ASP A 64 -9.68 -9.71 -7.58
CA ASP A 64 -10.54 -9.99 -8.75
C ASP A 64 -11.53 -8.84 -8.93
N THR A 65 -11.45 -8.16 -10.07
CA THR A 65 -12.38 -7.08 -10.39
C THR A 65 -13.61 -7.63 -11.11
N ALA A 66 -14.79 -7.16 -10.73
CA ALA A 66 -16.01 -7.47 -11.51
C ALA A 66 -15.87 -6.96 -12.95
N GLY A 67 -16.34 -7.72 -13.95
CA GLY A 67 -16.30 -7.30 -15.36
C GLY A 67 -16.98 -5.95 -15.58
N ILE A 68 -16.40 -5.10 -16.44
CA ILE A 68 -16.76 -3.67 -16.57
C ILE A 68 -17.68 -3.40 -17.77
N ASP A 69 -18.11 -4.40 -18.45
CA ASP A 69 -18.83 -4.33 -19.73
C ASP A 69 -20.34 -4.07 -19.62
N ASP A 70 -20.88 -3.71 -18.45
CA ASP A 70 -22.27 -3.34 -18.29
C ASP A 70 -22.51 -1.86 -18.63
N GLU A 71 -23.44 -1.58 -19.52
CA GLU A 71 -23.93 -0.23 -19.84
C GLU A 71 -24.88 0.28 -18.74
N GLY A 72 -24.85 1.60 -18.46
CA GLY A 72 -25.76 2.28 -17.53
C GLY A 72 -25.15 2.65 -16.18
N ALA A 73 -25.99 3.01 -15.19
CA ALA A 73 -25.56 3.48 -13.87
C ALA A 73 -24.70 2.46 -13.10
N LEU A 74 -24.93 1.16 -13.32
CA LEU A 74 -24.13 0.08 -12.72
C LEU A 74 -22.72 0.03 -13.32
N GLY A 75 -22.57 0.33 -14.62
CA GLY A 75 -21.29 0.41 -15.31
C GLY A 75 -20.41 1.54 -14.77
N LEU A 76 -20.96 2.72 -14.50
CA LEU A 76 -20.23 3.85 -13.92
C LEU A 76 -19.68 3.53 -12.53
N GLN A 77 -20.46 2.87 -11.67
CA GLN A 77 -19.99 2.45 -10.35
C GLN A 77 -18.86 1.41 -10.43
N ARG A 78 -18.91 0.50 -11.40
CA ARG A 78 -17.87 -0.50 -11.62
C ARG A 78 -16.57 0.12 -12.14
N VAL A 79 -16.67 1.10 -13.06
CA VAL A 79 -15.50 1.87 -13.53
C VAL A 79 -14.83 2.60 -12.36
N GLU A 80 -15.60 3.22 -11.48
CA GLU A 80 -15.05 3.91 -10.31
C GLU A 80 -14.39 2.92 -9.33
N LYS A 81 -15.01 1.78 -9.05
CA LYS A 81 -14.42 0.71 -8.22
C LYS A 81 -13.15 0.14 -8.84
N THR A 82 -13.11 -0.03 -10.16
CA THR A 82 -11.91 -0.49 -10.88
C THR A 82 -10.77 0.51 -10.74
N LYS A 83 -11.04 1.81 -10.87
CA LYS A 83 -10.02 2.85 -10.63
C LYS A 83 -9.44 2.77 -9.22
N LYS A 84 -10.27 2.52 -8.20
CA LYS A 84 -9.80 2.31 -6.82
C LYS A 84 -8.89 1.08 -6.69
N VAL A 85 -9.17 0.01 -7.44
CA VAL A 85 -8.28 -1.16 -7.47
C VAL A 85 -6.95 -0.83 -8.16
N ILE A 86 -7.00 -0.14 -9.31
CA ILE A 86 -5.80 0.28 -10.05
C ILE A 86 -4.86 1.12 -9.16
N ASP A 87 -5.40 1.96 -8.29
CA ASP A 87 -4.62 2.81 -7.37
C ASP A 87 -3.75 2.02 -6.37
N ARG A 88 -4.08 0.76 -6.11
CA ARG A 88 -3.45 -0.03 -5.04
C ARG A 88 -2.74 -1.30 -5.50
N ILE A 89 -2.73 -1.62 -6.80
CA ILE A 89 -2.07 -2.82 -7.31
C ILE A 89 -0.61 -2.57 -7.67
N ASP A 90 0.22 -3.58 -7.43
CA ASP A 90 1.64 -3.59 -7.78
C ASP A 90 1.86 -4.18 -9.18
N LEU A 91 0.96 -5.08 -9.61
CA LEU A 91 0.95 -5.72 -10.93
C LEU A 91 -0.49 -5.91 -11.41
N ALA A 92 -0.75 -5.67 -12.69
CA ALA A 92 -2.04 -5.96 -13.33
C ALA A 92 -1.96 -7.22 -14.21
N ILE A 93 -3.03 -8.01 -14.21
CA ILE A 93 -3.26 -9.10 -15.16
C ILE A 93 -4.49 -8.73 -15.98
N ILE A 94 -4.31 -8.51 -17.27
CA ILE A 94 -5.39 -8.23 -18.21
C ILE A 94 -5.79 -9.54 -18.88
N VAL A 95 -6.98 -10.04 -18.57
CA VAL A 95 -7.50 -11.29 -19.12
C VAL A 95 -8.42 -10.98 -20.28
N ALA A 96 -8.07 -11.49 -21.45
CA ALA A 96 -8.89 -11.50 -22.65
C ALA A 96 -9.15 -12.94 -23.09
N ASP A 97 -10.13 -13.18 -23.93
CA ASP A 97 -10.26 -14.44 -24.65
C ASP A 97 -9.76 -14.27 -26.11
N PHE A 98 -9.72 -15.37 -26.85
CA PHE A 98 -9.23 -15.34 -28.25
C PHE A 98 -10.20 -14.66 -29.22
N ASN A 99 -11.42 -14.25 -28.79
CA ASN A 99 -12.43 -13.62 -29.66
C ASN A 99 -12.25 -12.09 -29.74
N GLY A 100 -11.44 -11.50 -28.88
CA GLY A 100 -11.24 -10.08 -29.03
C GLY A 100 -10.41 -9.40 -27.93
N PHE A 101 -9.47 -8.66 -28.44
CA PHE A 101 -8.79 -7.58 -27.75
C PHE A 101 -9.32 -6.30 -28.38
N ASP A 102 -10.05 -5.49 -27.63
CA ASP A 102 -10.71 -4.30 -28.18
C ASP A 102 -10.47 -3.04 -27.36
N LYS A 103 -11.23 -2.00 -27.66
CA LYS A 103 -11.11 -0.68 -27.01
C LYS A 103 -11.08 -0.72 -25.47
N PHE A 104 -11.68 -1.74 -24.86
CA PHE A 104 -11.72 -1.84 -23.40
C PHE A 104 -10.33 -2.22 -22.84
N GLU A 105 -9.70 -3.24 -23.41
CA GLU A 105 -8.36 -3.67 -23.03
C GLU A 105 -7.33 -2.57 -23.34
N GLU A 106 -7.47 -1.88 -24.47
CA GLU A 106 -6.62 -0.73 -24.83
C GLU A 106 -6.73 0.42 -23.81
N LEU A 107 -7.93 0.70 -23.31
CA LEU A 107 -8.13 1.73 -22.28
C LEU A 107 -7.46 1.34 -20.94
N LEU A 108 -7.54 0.06 -20.57
CA LEU A 108 -6.84 -0.45 -19.39
C LEU A 108 -5.33 -0.31 -19.53
N ILE A 109 -4.77 -0.69 -20.67
CA ILE A 109 -3.33 -0.57 -20.95
C ILE A 109 -2.89 0.89 -20.82
N LYS A 110 -3.56 1.82 -21.49
CA LYS A 110 -3.25 3.26 -21.38
C LYS A 110 -3.27 3.77 -19.94
N GLU A 111 -4.22 3.28 -19.14
CA GLU A 111 -4.30 3.65 -17.72
C GLU A 111 -3.10 3.09 -16.94
N PHE A 112 -2.70 1.83 -17.19
CA PHE A 112 -1.53 1.22 -16.54
C PHE A 112 -0.21 1.89 -16.97
N GLU A 113 -0.04 2.21 -18.25
CA GLU A 113 1.12 2.94 -18.76
C GLU A 113 1.23 4.32 -18.13
N THR A 114 0.12 5.09 -18.09
CA THR A 114 0.07 6.42 -17.46
C THR A 114 0.49 6.36 -15.99
N ARG A 115 0.10 5.31 -15.28
CA ARG A 115 0.42 5.10 -13.85
C ARG A 115 1.73 4.35 -13.62
N LYS A 116 2.42 3.97 -14.69
CA LYS A 116 3.63 3.12 -14.61
C LYS A 116 3.40 1.86 -13.78
N THR A 117 2.22 1.25 -13.93
CA THR A 117 1.87 -0.01 -13.29
C THR A 117 2.23 -1.12 -14.27
N PRO A 118 3.13 -2.07 -13.91
CA PRO A 118 3.44 -3.19 -14.79
C PRO A 118 2.22 -4.06 -14.99
N PHE A 119 2.10 -4.66 -16.17
CA PHE A 119 0.98 -5.53 -16.50
C PHE A 119 1.38 -6.71 -17.37
N ILE A 120 0.59 -7.77 -17.31
CA ILE A 120 0.70 -9.00 -18.10
C ILE A 120 -0.60 -9.17 -18.86
N ILE A 121 -0.53 -9.59 -20.12
CA ILE A 121 -1.71 -9.95 -20.92
C ILE A 121 -1.88 -11.46 -20.86
N VAL A 122 -3.09 -11.91 -20.53
CA VAL A 122 -3.46 -13.32 -20.49
C VAL A 122 -4.56 -13.59 -21.50
N VAL A 123 -4.26 -14.42 -22.51
CA VAL A 123 -5.24 -14.94 -23.46
C VAL A 123 -5.75 -16.27 -22.92
N ASN A 124 -6.97 -16.26 -22.40
CA ASN A 124 -7.60 -17.43 -21.79
C ASN A 124 -8.53 -18.19 -22.75
N LYS A 125 -9.02 -19.35 -22.31
CA LYS A 125 -9.94 -20.23 -23.05
C LYS A 125 -9.36 -20.83 -24.34
N ILE A 126 -8.03 -20.97 -24.40
CA ILE A 126 -7.40 -21.55 -25.59
C ILE A 126 -7.83 -23.02 -25.86
N ASP A 127 -8.46 -23.70 -24.89
CA ASP A 127 -9.12 -25.01 -25.07
C ASP A 127 -10.24 -24.97 -26.09
N GLU A 128 -10.95 -23.87 -26.27
CA GLU A 128 -12.01 -23.72 -27.27
C GLU A 128 -11.46 -23.71 -28.71
N LEU A 129 -10.14 -23.54 -28.88
CA LEU A 129 -9.45 -23.64 -30.19
C LEU A 129 -9.15 -25.10 -30.60
N TYR A 130 -9.27 -26.04 -29.65
CA TYR A 130 -8.90 -27.43 -29.83
C TYR A 130 -10.09 -28.35 -29.52
N PRO A 131 -10.80 -28.87 -30.54
CA PRO A 131 -11.98 -29.72 -30.32
C PRO A 131 -11.64 -31.12 -29.79
N SER A 132 -10.37 -31.46 -29.61
CA SER A 132 -9.93 -32.77 -29.07
C SER A 132 -8.85 -32.59 -28.02
N PRO A 133 -8.83 -33.41 -26.95
CA PRO A 133 -7.77 -33.37 -25.96
C PRO A 133 -6.44 -33.79 -26.60
N LEU A 134 -5.54 -32.84 -26.84
CA LEU A 134 -4.19 -33.10 -27.32
C LEU A 134 -3.38 -33.74 -26.19
N GLU A 135 -2.96 -34.96 -26.35
CA GLU A 135 -2.00 -35.64 -25.47
C GLU A 135 -0.60 -35.06 -25.74
N GLY A 136 -0.03 -34.42 -24.72
CA GLY A 136 1.36 -33.99 -24.73
C GLY A 136 1.60 -32.52 -24.32
N GLU A 137 2.27 -32.29 -23.18
CA GLU A 137 2.51 -30.96 -22.63
C GLU A 137 3.43 -30.06 -23.49
N GLY A 138 4.34 -30.65 -24.27
CA GLY A 138 5.30 -29.90 -25.09
C GLY A 138 4.74 -29.30 -26.38
N ILE A 139 3.65 -29.85 -26.92
CA ILE A 139 3.02 -29.44 -28.18
C ILE A 139 2.11 -28.23 -27.96
N PHE A 140 1.56 -28.08 -26.73
CA PHE A 140 0.55 -27.10 -26.39
C PHE A 140 1.05 -25.65 -26.47
N GLN A 141 2.29 -25.35 -26.13
CA GLN A 141 2.81 -23.98 -26.12
C GLN A 141 3.09 -23.42 -27.51
N HIS A 142 3.73 -24.19 -28.41
CA HIS A 142 4.12 -23.71 -29.72
C HIS A 142 2.95 -23.69 -30.72
N GLU A 143 2.16 -24.76 -30.78
CA GLU A 143 1.00 -24.83 -31.69
C GLU A 143 -0.16 -23.93 -31.21
N SER A 144 -0.40 -23.82 -29.91
CA SER A 144 -1.41 -22.92 -29.36
C SER A 144 -1.13 -21.47 -29.73
N LYS A 145 0.11 -21.06 -29.58
CA LYS A 145 0.54 -19.70 -29.94
C LYS A 145 0.24 -19.42 -31.41
N ALA A 146 0.66 -20.29 -32.31
CA ALA A 146 0.45 -20.12 -33.75
C ALA A 146 -1.05 -20.06 -34.14
N ARG A 147 -1.89 -20.93 -33.57
CA ARG A 147 -3.34 -20.97 -33.87
C ARG A 147 -4.12 -19.81 -33.22
N VAL A 148 -3.73 -19.38 -32.01
CA VAL A 148 -4.29 -18.15 -31.40
C VAL A 148 -3.95 -16.96 -32.28
N LEU A 149 -2.71 -16.92 -32.76
CA LEU A 149 -2.23 -15.92 -33.68
C LEU A 149 -3.00 -15.88 -35.00
N GLU A 150 -3.31 -17.03 -35.57
CA GLU A 150 -4.10 -17.18 -36.81
C GLU A 150 -5.56 -16.71 -36.62
N LYS A 151 -6.18 -16.99 -35.45
CA LYS A 151 -7.58 -16.63 -35.17
C LYS A 151 -7.79 -15.18 -34.73
N LEU A 152 -6.85 -14.59 -34.03
CA LEU A 152 -6.92 -13.17 -33.61
C LEU A 152 -6.87 -12.22 -34.82
N GLY A 153 -6.43 -12.70 -35.99
CA GLY A 153 -6.24 -11.88 -37.19
C GLY A 153 -5.01 -10.96 -37.09
N GLU A 154 -4.46 -10.60 -38.26
CA GLU A 154 -3.20 -9.82 -38.31
C GLU A 154 -3.29 -8.46 -37.59
N GLY A 155 -4.46 -7.84 -37.50
CA GLY A 155 -4.66 -6.53 -36.87
C GLY A 155 -4.57 -6.55 -35.32
N SER A 156 -5.24 -7.50 -34.68
CA SER A 156 -5.23 -7.61 -33.20
C SER A 156 -3.90 -8.13 -32.67
N LEU A 157 -3.16 -8.86 -33.47
CA LEU A 157 -1.83 -9.38 -33.18
C LEU A 157 -0.75 -8.32 -33.27
N ALA A 158 -0.79 -7.51 -34.32
CA ALA A 158 0.13 -6.38 -34.46
C ALA A 158 -0.01 -5.45 -33.26
N GLN A 159 -1.23 -5.18 -32.81
CA GLN A 159 -1.49 -4.38 -31.60
C GLN A 159 -0.92 -5.01 -30.32
N LEU A 160 -1.07 -6.32 -30.12
CA LEU A 160 -0.51 -7.00 -28.94
C LEU A 160 1.02 -7.05 -28.94
N GLN A 161 1.64 -7.13 -30.14
CA GLN A 161 3.10 -7.16 -30.29
C GLN A 161 3.74 -5.76 -30.16
N GLU A 162 2.97 -4.68 -30.35
CA GLU A 162 3.43 -3.32 -30.07
C GLU A 162 3.69 -3.07 -28.58
N TYR A 163 3.04 -3.85 -27.70
CA TYR A 163 3.30 -3.76 -26.26
C TYR A 163 4.48 -4.67 -25.91
N GLU A 164 5.56 -4.09 -25.39
CA GLU A 164 6.73 -4.81 -24.83
C GLU A 164 6.40 -5.48 -23.50
N VAL A 165 5.39 -6.38 -23.47
CA VAL A 165 4.89 -7.03 -22.26
C VAL A 165 4.79 -8.54 -22.43
N ASP A 166 4.79 -9.28 -21.32
CA ASP A 166 4.60 -10.72 -21.35
C ASP A 166 3.14 -11.08 -21.70
N ILE A 167 2.98 -11.91 -22.71
CA ILE A 167 1.69 -12.47 -23.14
C ILE A 167 1.67 -13.96 -22.79
N VAL A 168 0.71 -14.36 -21.97
CA VAL A 168 0.57 -15.76 -21.50
C VAL A 168 -0.73 -16.35 -22.02
N TYR A 169 -0.63 -17.56 -22.60
CA TYR A 169 -1.77 -18.30 -23.13
C TYR A 169 -2.23 -19.34 -22.11
N THR A 170 -3.52 -19.32 -21.74
CA THR A 170 -4.04 -20.17 -20.68
C THR A 170 -5.35 -20.87 -21.06
N SER A 171 -5.56 -22.04 -20.48
CA SER A 171 -6.89 -22.63 -20.29
C SER A 171 -7.10 -22.85 -18.80
N ALA A 172 -7.87 -22.00 -18.17
CA ALA A 172 -8.22 -22.17 -16.76
C ALA A 172 -9.03 -23.46 -16.53
N LEU A 173 -9.81 -23.90 -17.52
CA LEU A 173 -10.59 -25.14 -17.47
C LEU A 173 -9.67 -26.37 -17.40
N LEU A 174 -8.70 -26.45 -18.30
CA LEU A 174 -7.74 -27.56 -18.40
C LEU A 174 -6.51 -27.36 -17.50
N LYS A 175 -6.41 -26.24 -16.78
CA LYS A 175 -5.27 -25.81 -15.95
C LYS A 175 -3.94 -25.75 -16.71
N LYS A 176 -3.97 -25.47 -18.02
CA LYS A 176 -2.78 -25.32 -18.87
C LYS A 176 -2.34 -23.87 -18.92
N GLY A 177 -1.01 -23.60 -19.00
CA GLY A 177 -0.42 -22.28 -19.00
C GLY A 177 -0.46 -21.53 -17.64
N ILE A 178 -0.94 -22.20 -16.57
CA ILE A 178 -1.03 -21.56 -15.24
C ILE A 178 0.35 -21.39 -14.61
N ASP A 179 1.26 -22.35 -14.83
CA ASP A 179 2.64 -22.22 -14.31
C ASP A 179 3.43 -21.16 -15.10
N ASP A 180 3.20 -21.01 -16.40
CA ASP A 180 3.76 -19.90 -17.19
C ASP A 180 3.25 -18.54 -16.67
N LEU A 181 1.97 -18.46 -16.30
CA LEU A 181 1.41 -17.26 -15.70
C LEU A 181 2.05 -16.97 -14.34
N LYS A 182 2.32 -17.97 -13.50
CA LYS A 182 3.06 -17.80 -12.25
C LYS A 182 4.47 -17.25 -12.50
N GLN A 183 5.20 -17.79 -13.46
CA GLN A 183 6.53 -17.30 -13.83
C GLN A 183 6.49 -15.86 -14.35
N ALA A 184 5.50 -15.53 -15.19
CA ALA A 184 5.31 -14.16 -15.67
C ALA A 184 4.99 -13.20 -14.52
N ILE A 185 4.17 -13.60 -13.54
CA ILE A 185 3.89 -12.81 -12.33
C ILE A 185 5.20 -12.54 -11.56
N ILE A 186 5.98 -13.59 -11.28
CA ILE A 186 7.25 -13.47 -10.54
C ILE A 186 8.22 -12.53 -11.25
N LYS A 187 8.31 -12.61 -12.58
CA LYS A 187 9.19 -11.78 -13.40
C LYS A 187 8.77 -10.30 -13.43
N ASN A 188 7.47 -10.01 -13.43
CA ASN A 188 6.93 -8.67 -13.65
C ASN A 188 6.55 -7.91 -12.37
N VAL A 189 6.57 -8.56 -11.19
CA VAL A 189 6.42 -7.82 -9.94
C VAL A 189 7.59 -6.86 -9.79
N PRO A 190 7.35 -5.57 -9.49
CA PRO A 190 8.42 -4.58 -9.40
C PRO A 190 9.52 -4.99 -8.42
N GLU A 191 10.79 -4.77 -8.79
CA GLU A 191 11.93 -5.00 -7.89
C GLU A 191 11.81 -4.20 -6.58
N SER A 192 11.14 -3.05 -6.61
CA SER A 192 10.84 -2.25 -5.43
C SER A 192 9.98 -2.98 -4.39
N PHE A 193 9.28 -4.06 -4.78
CA PHE A 193 8.59 -4.93 -3.84
C PHE A 193 9.57 -5.82 -3.06
N PHE A 194 10.65 -6.25 -3.71
CA PHE A 194 11.70 -7.08 -3.11
C PHE A 194 12.77 -6.25 -2.40
N SER A 195 12.94 -4.97 -2.80
CA SER A 195 13.86 -4.08 -2.08
C SER A 195 13.27 -3.82 -0.70
N GLU A 196 13.88 -4.39 0.31
CA GLU A 196 13.54 -4.17 1.71
C GLU A 196 13.69 -2.68 2.02
N THR A 197 12.62 -1.92 1.84
CA THR A 197 12.56 -0.56 2.37
C THR A 197 12.56 -0.71 3.88
N SER A 198 13.69 -0.39 4.52
CA SER A 198 13.82 -0.49 5.97
C SER A 198 12.80 0.42 6.65
N ILE A 199 12.20 -0.06 7.73
CA ILE A 199 11.35 0.79 8.57
C ILE A 199 12.26 1.65 9.47
N ALA A 200 13.19 1.03 10.17
CA ALA A 200 14.10 1.67 11.13
C ALA A 200 15.52 1.07 11.12
N SER A 201 15.72 -0.12 10.54
CA SER A 201 16.95 -0.88 10.64
C SER A 201 18.17 -0.21 9.99
N ASP A 202 17.96 0.64 8.99
CA ASP A 202 19.01 1.47 8.38
C ASP A 202 19.43 2.69 9.21
N LEU A 203 18.68 3.02 10.27
CA LEU A 203 18.95 4.17 11.15
C LEU A 203 19.90 3.82 12.31
N ILE A 204 20.14 2.54 12.53
CA ILE A 204 21.01 2.04 13.61
C ILE A 204 21.85 0.88 13.08
N LYS A 205 23.01 0.63 13.72
CA LYS A 205 23.91 -0.44 13.30
C LYS A 205 23.56 -1.76 13.99
N ALA A 206 23.99 -2.87 13.39
CA ALA A 206 23.94 -4.18 14.02
C ALA A 206 24.62 -4.15 15.42
N GLY A 207 23.99 -4.77 16.40
CA GLY A 207 24.45 -4.78 17.80
C GLY A 207 24.10 -3.55 18.61
N GLU A 208 23.63 -2.44 18.01
CA GLU A 208 23.16 -1.28 18.74
C GLU A 208 21.75 -1.50 19.31
N VAL A 209 21.42 -0.72 20.35
CA VAL A 209 20.13 -0.83 21.04
C VAL A 209 19.13 0.19 20.51
N ALA A 210 17.94 -0.27 20.14
CA ALA A 210 16.75 0.56 19.96
C ALA A 210 15.81 0.38 21.16
N VAL A 211 15.28 1.48 21.68
CA VAL A 211 14.24 1.46 22.73
C VAL A 211 12.91 1.86 22.11
N LEU A 212 11.94 0.95 22.17
CA LEU A 212 10.59 1.16 21.66
C LEU A 212 9.66 1.46 22.84
N VAL A 213 9.07 2.65 22.83
CA VAL A 213 8.13 3.09 23.84
C VAL A 213 6.71 2.87 23.36
N VAL A 214 6.06 1.89 23.99
CA VAL A 214 4.73 1.42 23.64
C VAL A 214 3.75 1.71 24.76
N PRO A 215 2.97 2.80 24.69
CA PRO A 215 1.96 3.11 25.69
C PRO A 215 0.85 2.05 25.67
N ILE A 216 0.09 2.00 26.77
CA ILE A 216 -1.15 1.21 26.78
C ILE A 216 -2.17 1.96 25.93
N ASP A 217 -2.51 1.37 24.81
CA ASP A 217 -3.53 1.87 23.90
C ASP A 217 -4.84 1.10 24.12
N LEU A 218 -5.90 1.80 24.46
CA LEU A 218 -7.24 1.22 24.67
C LEU A 218 -7.90 0.79 23.37
N GLU A 219 -7.45 1.34 22.24
CA GLU A 219 -7.92 0.99 20.89
C GLU A 219 -7.19 -0.24 20.34
N ALA A 220 -6.05 -0.60 20.91
CA ALA A 220 -5.33 -1.80 20.53
C ALA A 220 -6.09 -3.08 20.94
N PRO A 221 -6.06 -4.15 20.13
CA PRO A 221 -6.64 -5.42 20.51
C PRO A 221 -6.00 -5.91 21.81
N LYS A 222 -6.83 -6.29 22.79
CA LYS A 222 -6.37 -6.73 24.12
C LYS A 222 -5.29 -7.81 24.01
N GLY A 223 -4.16 -7.58 24.68
CA GLY A 223 -3.03 -8.51 24.73
C GLY A 223 -2.15 -8.52 23.45
N ARG A 224 -2.26 -7.52 22.57
CA ARG A 224 -1.48 -7.43 21.33
C ARG A 224 -0.79 -6.07 21.20
N LEU A 225 0.37 -6.08 20.56
CA LEU A 225 0.98 -4.89 19.99
C LEU A 225 0.26 -4.53 18.68
N ILE A 226 0.21 -3.25 18.34
CA ILE A 226 -0.30 -2.80 17.05
C ILE A 226 0.71 -3.08 15.93
N LEU A 227 0.20 -3.14 14.71
CA LEU A 227 0.99 -3.55 13.54
C LEU A 227 2.29 -2.76 13.33
N PRO A 228 2.33 -1.43 13.44
CA PRO A 228 3.57 -0.67 13.32
C PRO A 228 4.65 -1.07 14.33
N GLN A 229 4.26 -1.36 15.56
CA GLN A 229 5.17 -1.79 16.62
C GLN A 229 5.79 -3.14 16.31
N VAL A 230 4.96 -4.14 15.94
CA VAL A 230 5.42 -5.49 15.59
C VAL A 230 6.35 -5.49 14.38
N GLN A 231 6.00 -4.72 13.34
CA GLN A 231 6.81 -4.64 12.11
C GLN A 231 8.15 -3.94 12.37
N THR A 232 8.17 -2.87 13.15
CA THR A 232 9.42 -2.19 13.53
C THR A 232 10.34 -3.10 14.36
N ILE A 233 9.77 -3.85 15.32
CA ILE A 233 10.54 -4.84 16.09
C ILE A 233 11.17 -5.86 15.14
N ARG A 234 10.39 -6.41 14.22
CA ARG A 234 10.87 -7.43 13.27
C ARG A 234 11.95 -6.90 12.33
N ASP A 235 11.77 -5.70 11.80
CA ASP A 235 12.72 -5.01 10.94
C ASP A 235 14.09 -4.82 11.64
N LEU A 236 14.07 -4.33 12.88
CA LEU A 236 15.27 -4.14 13.69
C LEU A 236 15.98 -5.47 14.01
N LEU A 237 15.22 -6.52 14.37
CA LEU A 237 15.79 -7.85 14.65
C LEU A 237 16.38 -8.50 13.40
N ASN A 238 15.80 -8.28 12.21
CA ASN A 238 16.35 -8.78 10.95
C ASN A 238 17.72 -8.16 10.60
N ASN A 239 18.00 -6.98 11.14
CA ASN A 239 19.29 -6.27 10.97
C ASN A 239 20.22 -6.47 12.19
N ASP A 240 20.05 -7.54 12.94
CA ASP A 240 20.88 -7.88 14.11
C ASP A 240 20.94 -6.78 15.19
N SER A 241 19.94 -5.90 15.27
CA SER A 241 19.85 -4.86 16.29
C SER A 241 19.21 -5.40 17.56
N ILE A 242 19.56 -4.81 18.72
CA ILE A 242 18.96 -5.17 20.01
C ILE A 242 17.73 -4.32 20.25
N VAL A 243 16.59 -4.96 20.55
CA VAL A 243 15.32 -4.25 20.76
C VAL A 243 14.88 -4.35 22.21
N MET A 244 14.66 -3.20 22.86
CA MET A 244 14.02 -3.12 24.15
C MET A 244 12.66 -2.46 24.04
N VAL A 245 11.63 -3.09 24.60
CA VAL A 245 10.27 -2.55 24.60
C VAL A 245 9.88 -2.14 26.02
N THR A 246 9.40 -0.92 26.18
CA THR A 246 9.01 -0.36 27.47
C THR A 246 7.77 0.51 27.33
N LYS A 247 7.11 0.83 28.45
CA LYS A 247 6.05 1.83 28.48
C LYS A 247 6.62 3.22 28.77
N GLU A 248 5.83 4.24 28.46
CA GLU A 248 6.22 5.63 28.66
C GLU A 248 6.59 5.98 30.13
N ARG A 249 6.02 5.27 31.11
CA ARG A 249 6.28 5.51 32.52
C ARG A 249 7.58 4.91 33.01
N GLU A 250 7.98 3.80 32.41
CA GLU A 250 9.20 3.06 32.75
C GLU A 250 10.40 3.46 31.89
N LEU A 251 10.23 4.39 30.92
CA LEU A 251 11.27 4.79 29.97
C LEU A 251 12.54 5.28 30.70
N LYS A 252 12.42 6.22 31.63
CA LYS A 252 13.58 6.76 32.35
C LYS A 252 14.37 5.64 33.05
N LYS A 253 13.68 4.75 33.76
CA LYS A 253 14.32 3.60 34.42
C LYS A 253 14.95 2.65 33.42
N THR A 254 14.35 2.48 32.26
CA THR A 254 14.90 1.64 31.16
C THR A 254 16.21 2.26 30.67
N LEU A 255 16.25 3.56 30.39
CA LEU A 255 17.45 4.26 29.95
C LEU A 255 18.56 4.23 31.02
N ASP A 256 18.23 4.43 32.29
CA ASP A 256 19.19 4.39 33.41
C ASP A 256 19.81 3.00 33.61
N ASN A 257 19.13 1.94 33.24
CA ASN A 257 19.62 0.56 33.33
C ASN A 257 20.51 0.12 32.15
N LEU A 258 20.59 0.90 31.08
CA LEU A 258 21.46 0.61 29.94
C LEU A 258 22.90 0.99 30.23
N LYS A 259 23.84 0.08 29.95
CA LYS A 259 25.29 0.38 30.08
C LYS A 259 25.75 1.42 29.07
N THR A 260 25.14 1.46 27.91
CA THR A 260 25.39 2.42 26.84
C THR A 260 24.08 3.06 26.40
N PRO A 261 24.06 4.35 26.07
CA PRO A 261 22.86 4.99 25.54
C PRO A 261 22.35 4.26 24.30
N PRO A 262 21.02 4.13 24.10
CA PRO A 262 20.49 3.57 22.88
C PRO A 262 20.79 4.46 21.67
N ALA A 263 20.96 3.88 20.49
CA ALA A 263 21.17 4.60 19.25
C ALA A 263 19.90 5.34 18.79
N LEU A 264 18.72 4.77 19.11
CA LEU A 264 17.43 5.32 18.71
C LEU A 264 16.35 5.01 19.75
N VAL A 265 15.50 6.00 20.02
CA VAL A 265 14.24 5.81 20.74
C VAL A 265 13.08 6.02 19.77
N ILE A 266 12.15 5.07 19.74
CA ILE A 266 10.97 5.08 18.88
C ILE A 266 9.74 5.08 19.77
N THR A 267 8.84 6.04 19.60
CA THR A 267 7.65 6.15 20.44
C THR A 267 6.36 6.15 19.64
N ASP A 268 5.25 5.87 20.30
CA ASP A 268 3.94 6.18 19.75
C ASP A 268 3.75 7.72 19.75
N SER A 269 3.14 8.24 18.68
CA SER A 269 2.95 9.70 18.54
C SER A 269 2.13 10.32 19.67
N GLN A 270 1.26 9.57 20.31
CA GLN A 270 0.47 10.04 21.46
C GLN A 270 1.34 10.32 22.70
N ALA A 271 2.43 9.56 22.88
CA ALA A 271 3.33 9.70 24.00
C ALA A 271 4.51 10.66 23.73
N PHE A 272 4.57 11.26 22.53
CA PHE A 272 5.73 11.97 22.02
C PHE A 272 6.21 13.09 22.94
N LEU A 273 5.30 13.93 23.45
CA LEU A 273 5.65 15.04 24.34
C LEU A 273 6.34 14.55 25.61
N LYS A 274 5.77 13.56 26.28
CA LYS A 274 6.32 12.97 27.51
C LYS A 274 7.67 12.30 27.25
N VAL A 275 7.74 11.47 26.21
CA VAL A 275 8.96 10.75 25.84
C VAL A 275 10.07 11.72 25.46
N SER A 276 9.76 12.80 24.75
CA SER A 276 10.74 13.82 24.38
C SER A 276 11.35 14.56 25.58
N ALA A 277 10.61 14.66 26.67
CA ALA A 277 11.11 15.23 27.90
C ALA A 277 12.03 14.28 28.70
N ASP A 278 11.77 12.96 28.63
CA ASP A 278 12.51 11.93 29.35
C ASP A 278 13.79 11.48 28.62
N VAL A 279 13.84 11.62 27.28
CA VAL A 279 14.99 11.21 26.46
C VAL A 279 16.04 12.30 26.35
N PRO A 280 17.30 12.06 26.73
CA PRO A 280 18.40 13.02 26.58
C PRO A 280 18.55 13.52 25.14
N ARG A 281 19.00 14.77 24.96
CA ARG A 281 19.12 15.41 23.63
C ARG A 281 20.12 14.74 22.68
N ASN A 282 21.11 14.06 23.20
CA ASN A 282 22.10 13.31 22.42
C ASN A 282 21.60 11.94 21.91
N ILE A 283 20.40 11.55 22.27
CA ILE A 283 19.78 10.30 21.78
C ILE A 283 18.75 10.66 20.72
N LYS A 284 18.87 10.05 19.54
CA LYS A 284 17.92 10.23 18.43
C LYS A 284 16.52 9.74 18.83
N LEU A 285 15.51 10.50 18.45
CA LEU A 285 14.11 10.22 18.79
C LEU A 285 13.20 10.37 17.57
N THR A 286 12.35 9.41 17.34
CA THR A 286 11.28 9.49 16.31
C THR A 286 10.02 8.74 16.74
N SER A 287 9.02 8.65 15.88
CA SER A 287 7.80 7.89 16.16
C SER A 287 7.52 6.82 15.12
N PHE A 288 6.75 5.78 15.52
CA PHE A 288 6.27 4.75 14.59
C PHE A 288 5.55 5.35 13.38
N SER A 289 4.73 6.38 13.59
CA SER A 289 3.98 7.04 12.52
C SER A 289 4.89 7.76 11.52
N ILE A 290 6.01 8.37 11.95
CA ILE A 290 7.00 9.00 11.05
C ILE A 290 7.80 7.93 10.30
N LEU A 291 8.20 6.84 10.98
CA LEU A 291 8.83 5.70 10.31
C LEU A 291 7.94 5.13 9.20
N PHE A 292 6.65 4.98 9.47
CA PHE A 292 5.68 4.49 8.49
C PHE A 292 5.38 5.51 7.38
N ALA A 293 5.45 6.81 7.64
CA ALA A 293 5.39 7.84 6.60
C ALA A 293 6.54 7.66 5.60
N ARG A 294 7.75 7.34 6.07
CA ARG A 294 8.90 7.02 5.22
C ARG A 294 8.72 5.67 4.51
N PHE A 295 8.33 4.65 5.24
CA PHE A 295 8.20 3.29 4.73
C PHE A 295 7.10 3.13 3.66
N LYS A 296 5.95 3.77 3.87
CA LYS A 296 4.79 3.66 2.98
C LYS A 296 4.67 4.81 1.98
N GLY A 297 5.26 5.96 2.25
CA GLY A 297 5.13 7.16 1.44
C GLY A 297 6.47 7.80 1.07
N GLU A 298 6.46 9.10 0.94
CA GLU A 298 7.61 9.96 0.68
C GLU A 298 7.75 10.97 1.82
N LEU A 299 8.66 10.68 2.77
CA LEU A 299 8.84 11.50 3.97
C LEU A 299 9.09 12.98 3.64
N ASN A 300 9.90 13.24 2.61
CA ASN A 300 10.24 14.59 2.16
C ASN A 300 9.00 15.40 1.75
N GLU A 301 8.06 14.77 1.04
CA GLU A 301 6.82 15.42 0.65
C GLU A 301 5.91 15.67 1.86
N PHE A 302 5.85 14.72 2.78
CA PHE A 302 5.09 14.90 4.02
C PHE A 302 5.66 16.00 4.91
N VAL A 303 6.99 16.19 4.94
CA VAL A 303 7.64 17.31 5.64
C VAL A 303 7.22 18.64 5.03
N LYS A 304 7.27 18.78 3.69
CA LYS A 304 6.78 19.98 3.00
C LYS A 304 5.31 20.26 3.31
N GLY A 305 4.47 19.19 3.24
CA GLY A 305 3.05 19.32 3.57
C GLY A 305 2.78 19.71 5.02
N THR A 306 3.66 19.33 5.95
CA THR A 306 3.53 19.73 7.37
C THR A 306 3.71 21.24 7.55
N LEU A 307 4.65 21.84 6.83
CA LEU A 307 4.91 23.28 6.91
C LEU A 307 3.73 24.12 6.44
N ALA A 308 2.88 23.59 5.57
CA ALA A 308 1.65 24.27 5.13
C ALA A 308 0.63 24.51 6.28
N ILE A 309 0.84 23.92 7.46
CA ILE A 309 0.02 24.22 8.66
C ILE A 309 0.09 25.71 9.02
N GLU A 310 1.23 26.38 8.78
CA GLU A 310 1.40 27.81 9.04
C GLU A 310 0.50 28.70 8.16
N ASP A 311 0.25 28.26 6.92
CA ASP A 311 -0.52 29.01 5.92
C ASP A 311 -2.03 28.84 6.06
N LEU A 312 -2.50 27.95 6.94
CA LEU A 312 -3.93 27.68 7.15
C LEU A 312 -4.68 28.93 7.61
N LYS A 313 -5.91 29.09 7.15
CA LYS A 313 -6.80 30.21 7.48
C LYS A 313 -8.09 29.71 8.12
N SER A 314 -8.75 30.58 8.89
CA SER A 314 -10.06 30.24 9.43
C SER A 314 -11.07 29.99 8.30
N GLY A 315 -11.78 28.87 8.39
CA GLY A 315 -12.69 28.38 7.36
C GLY A 315 -12.07 27.36 6.42
N ASP A 316 -10.74 27.13 6.47
CA ASP A 316 -10.10 26.12 5.65
C ASP A 316 -10.59 24.70 6.01
N LYS A 317 -10.78 23.89 4.99
CA LYS A 317 -11.13 22.47 5.12
C LYS A 317 -9.89 21.61 5.15
N ILE A 318 -9.81 20.71 6.11
CA ILE A 318 -8.73 19.74 6.27
C ILE A 318 -9.31 18.34 6.08
N LEU A 319 -8.67 17.58 5.18
CA LEU A 319 -8.99 16.19 4.94
C LEU A 319 -8.16 15.29 5.88
N ILE A 320 -8.83 14.48 6.67
CA ILE A 320 -8.19 13.44 7.49
C ILE A 320 -8.47 12.07 6.87
N CYS A 321 -7.39 11.34 6.50
CA CYS A 321 -7.46 10.04 5.87
C CYS A 321 -6.96 8.93 6.79
N GLU A 322 -7.77 7.90 6.99
CA GLU A 322 -7.45 6.71 7.79
C GLU A 322 -7.45 5.46 6.93
N SER A 323 -6.43 4.59 7.07
CA SER A 323 -6.33 3.33 6.30
C SER A 323 -7.18 2.20 6.88
N CYS A 324 -7.66 2.34 8.10
CA CYS A 324 -8.48 1.34 8.78
C CYS A 324 -9.91 1.85 8.97
N THR A 325 -10.84 0.90 9.10
CA THR A 325 -12.26 1.16 9.36
C THR A 325 -12.62 0.76 10.78
N HIS A 326 -11.76 1.12 11.76
CA HIS A 326 -12.05 0.85 13.15
C HIS A 326 -13.14 1.79 13.68
N HIS A 327 -13.89 1.33 14.68
CA HIS A 327 -14.79 2.22 15.38
C HIS A 327 -14.00 3.08 16.36
N ALA A 328 -14.10 4.40 16.19
CA ALA A 328 -13.50 5.35 17.10
C ALA A 328 -14.06 5.16 18.53
N ILE A 329 -13.17 4.94 19.49
CA ILE A 329 -13.50 4.79 20.91
C ILE A 329 -12.92 5.98 21.67
N GLY A 330 -13.78 6.84 22.21
CA GLY A 330 -13.34 7.94 23.07
C GLY A 330 -12.52 9.02 22.35
N ASP A 331 -11.34 9.32 22.85
CA ASP A 331 -10.40 10.33 22.34
C ASP A 331 -9.58 9.83 21.13
N ASP A 332 -10.25 9.49 20.02
CA ASP A 332 -9.62 9.05 18.76
C ASP A 332 -8.59 10.07 18.24
N ILE A 333 -7.46 9.56 17.71
CA ILE A 333 -6.34 10.40 17.24
C ILE A 333 -6.76 11.28 16.08
N GLY A 334 -7.37 10.69 15.05
CA GLY A 334 -7.75 11.40 13.82
C GLY A 334 -8.96 12.29 14.00
N ARG A 335 -9.96 11.82 14.75
CA ARG A 335 -11.25 12.52 14.87
C ARG A 335 -11.29 13.56 15.96
N VAL A 336 -10.47 13.43 17.00
CA VAL A 336 -10.53 14.31 18.19
C VAL A 336 -9.19 15.01 18.45
N LYS A 337 -8.09 14.25 18.57
CA LYS A 337 -6.82 14.79 19.03
C LYS A 337 -6.14 15.69 18.00
N ILE A 338 -6.01 15.24 16.74
CA ILE A 338 -5.38 16.02 15.66
C ILE A 338 -6.16 17.32 15.41
N PRO A 339 -7.50 17.31 15.21
CA PRO A 339 -8.28 18.55 15.11
C PRO A 339 -8.04 19.51 16.26
N ARG A 340 -8.02 19.01 17.50
CA ARG A 340 -7.77 19.83 18.69
C ARG A 340 -6.35 20.43 18.67
N TRP A 341 -5.31 19.63 18.40
CA TRP A 341 -3.93 20.12 18.41
C TRP A 341 -3.67 21.15 17.33
N ILE A 342 -4.15 20.94 16.10
CA ILE A 342 -3.97 21.90 15.00
C ILE A 342 -4.73 23.20 15.31
N THR A 343 -5.98 23.11 15.79
CA THR A 343 -6.77 24.26 16.15
C THR A 343 -6.10 25.07 17.29
N GLN A 344 -5.56 24.39 18.31
CA GLN A 344 -4.82 25.03 19.39
C GLN A 344 -3.52 25.67 18.90
N TYR A 345 -2.77 24.97 18.03
CA TYR A 345 -1.50 25.47 17.49
C TYR A 345 -1.70 26.69 16.61
N THR A 346 -2.64 26.62 15.67
CA THR A 346 -2.88 27.70 14.70
C THR A 346 -3.72 28.85 15.28
N GLY A 347 -4.52 28.61 16.32
CA GLY A 347 -5.52 29.55 16.82
C GLY A 347 -6.67 29.83 15.85
N LYS A 348 -6.83 29.01 14.80
CA LYS A 348 -7.78 29.23 13.69
C LYS A 348 -8.97 28.28 13.81
N LYS A 349 -10.15 28.74 13.37
CA LYS A 349 -11.34 27.87 13.29
C LYS A 349 -11.30 27.10 11.98
N LEU A 350 -11.04 25.79 12.03
CA LEU A 350 -10.88 24.91 10.88
C LEU A 350 -12.03 23.92 10.77
N GLU A 351 -12.29 23.45 9.53
CA GLU A 351 -13.28 22.41 9.24
C GLU A 351 -12.58 21.10 8.94
N PHE A 352 -13.08 19.97 9.48
CA PHE A 352 -12.45 18.65 9.32
C PHE A 352 -13.42 17.67 8.68
N GLU A 353 -12.94 16.99 7.63
CA GLU A 353 -13.65 15.92 6.96
C GLU A 353 -12.82 14.64 6.99
N HIS A 354 -13.49 13.48 7.18
CA HIS A 354 -12.82 12.21 7.44
C HIS A 354 -13.17 11.17 6.37
N TYR A 355 -12.14 10.53 5.83
CA TYR A 355 -12.26 9.38 4.93
C TYR A 355 -11.51 8.18 5.49
N ALA A 356 -12.11 6.99 5.43
CA ALA A 356 -11.56 5.76 5.97
C ALA A 356 -11.40 4.65 4.92
N GLY A 357 -10.46 3.75 5.14
CA GLY A 357 -10.18 2.63 4.26
C GLY A 357 -9.57 3.05 2.93
N HIS A 358 -10.11 2.49 1.84
CA HIS A 358 -9.64 2.78 0.48
C HIS A 358 -10.30 4.01 -0.16
N ASP A 359 -11.20 4.68 0.56
CA ASP A 359 -11.87 5.86 0.04
C ASP A 359 -10.95 7.09 0.07
N PHE A 360 -11.01 7.85 -1.00
CA PHE A 360 -10.30 9.11 -1.16
C PHE A 360 -11.18 10.04 -2.01
N PRO A 361 -11.45 11.28 -1.59
CA PRO A 361 -12.43 12.13 -2.26
C PRO A 361 -11.99 12.51 -3.67
N PRO A 362 -12.93 12.65 -4.62
CA PRO A 362 -12.61 13.12 -5.98
C PRO A 362 -12.31 14.62 -6.02
N ASN A 363 -12.85 15.40 -5.09
CA ASN A 363 -12.76 16.85 -5.01
C ASN A 363 -11.61 17.32 -4.09
N ILE A 364 -10.41 16.75 -4.27
CA ILE A 364 -9.23 17.04 -3.43
C ILE A 364 -8.93 18.54 -3.34
N LYS A 365 -9.18 19.30 -4.41
CA LYS A 365 -8.91 20.75 -4.50
C LYS A 365 -9.70 21.61 -3.50
N ASP A 366 -10.73 21.07 -2.89
CA ASP A 366 -11.54 21.76 -1.88
C ASP A 366 -10.87 21.83 -0.51
N TYR A 367 -9.77 21.08 -0.32
CA TYR A 367 -9.04 21.01 0.95
C TYR A 367 -7.75 21.85 0.92
N ALA A 368 -7.46 22.51 2.02
CA ALA A 368 -6.23 23.26 2.22
C ALA A 368 -5.05 22.36 2.66
N LEU A 369 -5.35 21.23 3.29
CA LEU A 369 -4.36 20.27 3.79
C LEU A 369 -4.95 18.87 3.86
N ILE A 370 -4.16 17.86 3.53
CA ILE A 370 -4.47 16.44 3.71
C ILE A 370 -3.58 15.87 4.83
N ILE A 371 -4.18 15.22 5.81
CA ILE A 371 -3.46 14.57 6.92
C ILE A 371 -3.78 13.08 6.88
N HIS A 372 -2.77 12.25 6.57
CA HIS A 372 -2.92 10.81 6.45
C HIS A 372 -2.41 10.08 7.70
N CYS A 373 -3.07 8.99 8.10
CA CYS A 373 -2.56 8.12 9.17
C CYS A 373 -1.27 7.39 8.75
N GLY A 374 -0.69 6.56 9.63
CA GLY A 374 0.53 5.78 9.37
C GLY A 374 0.41 4.71 8.28
N ALA A 375 -0.76 4.52 7.68
CA ALA A 375 -0.99 3.61 6.55
C ALA A 375 -0.59 2.13 6.79
N CYS A 376 -0.69 1.65 8.02
CA CYS A 376 -0.25 0.30 8.38
C CYS A 376 -1.10 -0.81 7.71
N MET A 377 -2.34 -0.53 7.34
CA MET A 377 -3.27 -1.48 6.71
C MET A 377 -3.27 -1.43 5.19
N THR A 378 -2.69 -0.38 4.58
CA THR A 378 -2.58 -0.21 3.13
C THR A 378 -1.18 -0.52 2.64
N ASN A 379 -1.02 -0.83 1.35
CA ASN A 379 0.28 -1.01 0.74
C ASN A 379 0.91 0.35 0.35
N ARG A 380 2.20 0.32 0.01
CA ARG A 380 2.95 1.51 -0.40
C ARG A 380 2.36 2.16 -1.66
N ARG A 381 1.92 1.35 -2.63
CA ARG A 381 1.40 1.83 -3.92
C ARG A 381 0.20 2.74 -3.74
N GLU A 382 -0.72 2.40 -2.85
CA GLU A 382 -1.90 3.23 -2.57
C GLU A 382 -1.52 4.59 -1.98
N ILE A 383 -0.55 4.63 -1.08
CA ILE A 383 -0.10 5.90 -0.49
C ILE A 383 0.58 6.78 -1.52
N LEU A 384 1.44 6.20 -2.37
CA LEU A 384 2.08 6.92 -3.48
C LEU A 384 1.04 7.48 -4.48
N SER A 385 -0.02 6.71 -4.77
CA SER A 385 -1.13 7.18 -5.60
C SER A 385 -1.86 8.38 -4.96
N ARG A 386 -2.12 8.34 -3.64
CA ARG A 386 -2.72 9.47 -2.91
C ARG A 386 -1.83 10.72 -2.91
N ILE A 387 -0.51 10.53 -2.71
CA ILE A 387 0.48 11.63 -2.80
C ILE A 387 0.48 12.24 -4.20
N LEU A 388 0.45 11.42 -5.25
CA LEU A 388 0.41 11.90 -6.63
C LEU A 388 -0.84 12.73 -6.89
N LYS A 389 -2.02 12.23 -6.51
CA LYS A 389 -3.29 12.96 -6.64
C LYS A 389 -3.29 14.28 -5.87
N ALA A 390 -2.71 14.31 -4.68
CA ALA A 390 -2.57 15.53 -3.90
C ALA A 390 -1.65 16.55 -4.62
N LYS A 391 -0.52 16.10 -5.17
CA LYS A 391 0.40 16.93 -5.97
C LYS A 391 -0.28 17.49 -7.23
N GLU A 392 -1.00 16.67 -7.98
CA GLU A 392 -1.76 17.10 -9.19
C GLU A 392 -2.84 18.13 -8.85
N ALA A 393 -3.42 18.03 -7.66
CA ALA A 393 -4.39 18.99 -7.14
C ALA A 393 -3.75 20.24 -6.53
N ASN A 394 -2.41 20.29 -6.38
CA ASN A 394 -1.66 21.28 -5.63
C ASN A 394 -2.12 21.43 -4.17
N VAL A 395 -2.48 20.32 -3.51
CA VAL A 395 -2.89 20.29 -2.12
C VAL A 395 -1.78 19.65 -1.30
N PRO A 396 -1.24 20.33 -0.27
CA PRO A 396 -0.22 19.79 0.58
C PRO A 396 -0.74 18.56 1.35
N MET A 397 0.13 17.54 1.50
CA MET A 397 -0.22 16.31 2.21
C MET A 397 0.83 16.01 3.26
N THR A 398 0.39 15.70 4.47
CA THR A 398 1.24 15.30 5.60
C THR A 398 0.69 14.04 6.29
N ASN A 399 1.30 13.65 7.41
CA ASN A 399 0.97 12.44 8.15
C ASN A 399 0.72 12.76 9.63
N TYR A 400 -0.01 11.88 10.33
CA TYR A 400 -0.35 12.02 11.75
C TYR A 400 0.88 12.31 12.62
N GLY A 401 1.94 11.51 12.49
CA GLY A 401 3.14 11.64 13.33
C GLY A 401 3.84 12.97 13.15
N LEU A 402 3.98 13.44 11.92
CA LEU A 402 4.58 14.74 11.60
C LEU A 402 3.71 15.90 12.09
N THR A 403 2.39 15.82 11.86
CA THR A 403 1.43 16.82 12.33
C THR A 403 1.47 16.97 13.86
N ILE A 404 1.49 15.84 14.58
CA ILE A 404 1.57 15.81 16.04
C ILE A 404 2.90 16.40 16.51
N ALA A 405 4.03 15.96 15.92
CA ALA A 405 5.35 16.46 16.27
C ALA A 405 5.46 17.99 16.06
N TYR A 406 4.88 18.48 14.95
CA TYR A 406 4.86 19.91 14.61
C TYR A 406 4.03 20.72 15.60
N SER A 407 2.79 20.30 15.84
CA SER A 407 1.88 20.98 16.78
C SER A 407 2.37 20.98 18.23
N LEU A 408 3.25 20.04 18.60
CA LEU A 408 3.84 19.93 19.93
C LEU A 408 5.23 20.58 20.04
N GLY A 409 5.77 21.18 18.97
CA GLY A 409 7.08 21.87 18.97
C GLY A 409 8.29 20.91 19.06
N ILE A 410 8.15 19.66 18.67
CA ILE A 410 9.20 18.63 18.67
C ILE A 410 9.56 18.11 17.28
N PHE A 411 9.11 18.81 16.25
CA PHE A 411 9.23 18.40 14.86
C PHE A 411 10.69 18.23 14.40
N GLU A 412 11.50 19.23 14.67
CA GLU A 412 12.92 19.22 14.31
C GLU A 412 13.64 18.00 14.91
N ARG A 413 13.44 17.75 16.21
CA ARG A 413 14.00 16.59 16.90
C ARG A 413 13.52 15.25 16.31
N ALA A 414 12.27 15.20 15.93
CA ALA A 414 11.67 13.98 15.34
C ALA A 414 12.24 13.65 13.95
N LEU A 415 12.81 14.65 13.25
CA LEU A 415 13.46 14.51 11.95
C LEU A 415 14.97 14.24 12.04
N GLU A 416 15.63 14.43 13.20
CA GLU A 416 17.07 14.17 13.35
C GLU A 416 17.55 12.81 12.84
N PRO A 417 16.79 11.70 12.97
CA PRO A 417 17.21 10.42 12.40
C PRO A 417 17.22 10.38 10.86
N PHE A 418 16.57 11.33 10.18
CA PHE A 418 16.33 11.34 8.73
C PHE A 418 17.03 12.53 8.06
N GLU A 419 18.30 12.35 7.69
CA GLU A 419 19.15 13.44 7.17
C GLU A 419 18.51 14.20 5.99
N GLY A 420 17.96 13.50 4.99
CA GLY A 420 17.34 14.13 3.83
C GLY A 420 16.11 14.96 4.19
N ALA A 421 15.25 14.46 5.07
CA ALA A 421 14.05 15.16 5.52
C ALA A 421 14.40 16.37 6.43
N LYS A 422 15.45 16.23 7.25
CA LYS A 422 15.95 17.33 8.07
C LYS A 422 16.55 18.47 7.24
N LEU A 423 17.31 18.13 6.17
CA LEU A 423 17.85 19.14 5.25
C LEU A 423 16.72 19.94 4.56
N ILE A 424 15.67 19.26 4.07
CA ILE A 424 14.52 19.94 3.47
C ILE A 424 13.83 20.87 4.46
N TYR A 425 13.64 20.42 5.70
CA TYR A 425 13.08 21.26 6.75
C TYR A 425 13.94 22.52 6.97
N ASP A 426 15.26 22.34 7.10
CA ASP A 426 16.18 23.45 7.33
C ASP A 426 16.26 24.44 6.15
N GLU A 427 16.10 23.96 4.92
CA GLU A 427 16.05 24.81 3.72
C GLU A 427 14.76 25.65 3.63
N LEU A 428 13.63 25.07 4.03
CA LEU A 428 12.32 25.72 3.91
C LEU A 428 11.99 26.64 5.12
N THR A 429 12.74 26.54 6.21
CA THR A 429 12.51 27.35 7.44
C THR A 429 13.58 28.42 7.68
N LYS A 430 14.58 28.52 6.81
CA LYS A 430 15.58 29.62 6.77
C LYS A 430 15.04 30.82 6.02
#